data_8681d6a2e903b7e21f8c1efc2f03b236
#
_entry.id   8681d6a2e903b7e21f8c1efc2f03b236
#
_cell.length_a   1.000
_cell.length_b   1.000
_cell.length_c   1.000
_cell.angle_alpha   90.00
_cell.angle_beta   90.00
_cell.angle_gamma   90.00
#
_symmetry.space_group_name_H-M   'P 1'
#
loop_
_entity.id
_entity.type
_entity.pdbx_description
1 polymer ?
#
loop_
_entity_poly.entity_id
_entity_poly.type
_entity_poly.pdbx_seq_one_letter_code
_entity_poly.pdbx_strand_id
1 'polypeptide(L)'
;MAPTLYAWPGEWGLPSMDPSCLAAILYLQLALPGKFTVSHCMNPDLSPTGQLPFLRDGPTEVSTLPAILDYVSTERDLNALAGLSPTERAQLVAWSAHAQLNLGDLVSHVFFSVNQNWNKLTHPALAKRLPIPQRYYMPGRIRELHRPRLTTTGLWNPGADASERKPLKEVVKPRPSQSASYARAFEREKALEKARSSLDVYARRLESHKLFFSSLTTLDFIVAAHVLLLVDPPFPENILRDLLNNSYPTLVAHARHVLSLATPLSVPVDEAQSFSIGSLLPTLLLTPVTA
;
A
#
# COMPACT_ATOMS: atom_id res chain seq x y z
N MET A 1 -1.49 28.36 1.08
CA MET A 1 -1.79 27.33 2.10
C MET A 1 -0.75 26.23 1.96
N ALA A 2 -0.42 25.50 3.02
CA ALA A 2 0.46 24.35 2.87
C ALA A 2 -0.26 23.24 2.09
N PRO A 3 0.43 22.51 1.19
CA PRO A 3 -0.17 21.40 0.48
C PRO A 3 -0.63 20.31 1.47
N THR A 4 -1.77 19.70 1.16
CA THR A 4 -2.36 18.64 1.98
C THR A 4 -2.35 17.31 1.23
N LEU A 5 -1.67 16.32 1.80
CA LEU A 5 -1.64 14.95 1.28
C LEU A 5 -2.79 14.15 1.89
N TYR A 6 -3.71 13.68 1.07
CA TYR A 6 -4.76 12.74 1.47
C TYR A 6 -4.27 11.32 1.31
N ALA A 7 -4.25 10.59 2.41
CA ALA A 7 -3.66 9.26 2.48
C ALA A 7 -4.50 8.30 3.33
N TRP A 8 -4.40 6.99 3.07
CA TRP A 8 -4.94 5.97 3.96
C TRP A 8 -4.34 6.14 5.36
N PRO A 9 -5.14 6.00 6.43
CA PRO A 9 -4.67 6.21 7.79
C PRO A 9 -3.58 5.23 8.18
N GLY A 10 -2.78 5.65 9.17
CA GLY A 10 -1.74 4.82 9.77
C GLY A 10 -2.31 3.72 10.67
N GLU A 11 -1.62 2.58 10.70
CA GLU A 11 -1.87 1.47 11.61
C GLU A 11 -0.55 0.72 11.86
N TRP A 12 -0.48 -0.08 12.89
CA TRP A 12 0.69 -0.93 13.26
C TRP A 12 2.01 -0.17 13.41
N GLY A 13 1.95 1.11 13.83
CA GLY A 13 3.12 1.96 14.00
C GLY A 13 3.65 2.59 12.72
N LEU A 14 2.97 2.38 11.59
CA LEU A 14 3.30 3.01 10.30
C LEU A 14 2.39 4.21 10.02
N PRO A 15 2.89 5.26 9.34
CA PRO A 15 2.11 6.44 8.98
C PRO A 15 0.92 6.17 8.05
N SER A 16 0.96 5.10 7.28
CA SER A 16 -0.16 4.65 6.44
C SER A 16 -0.19 3.13 6.28
N MET A 17 -1.38 2.56 6.12
CA MET A 17 -1.59 1.14 5.83
C MET A 17 -1.49 0.80 4.32
N ASP A 18 -1.29 1.79 3.46
CA ASP A 18 -1.15 1.63 2.02
C ASP A 18 0.27 1.95 1.56
N PRO A 19 0.90 1.14 0.68
CA PRO A 19 2.30 1.34 0.30
C PRO A 19 2.53 2.62 -0.50
N SER A 20 1.61 3.03 -1.36
CA SER A 20 1.75 4.26 -2.14
C SER A 20 1.60 5.50 -1.27
N CYS A 21 0.65 5.47 -0.33
CA CYS A 21 0.48 6.52 0.66
C CYS A 21 1.68 6.61 1.61
N LEU A 22 2.18 5.48 2.07
CA LEU A 22 3.37 5.43 2.94
C LEU A 22 4.60 6.00 2.21
N ALA A 23 4.85 5.58 0.97
CA ALA A 23 5.95 6.10 0.16
C ALA A 23 5.84 7.62 -0.07
N ALA A 24 4.63 8.12 -0.36
CA ALA A 24 4.38 9.55 -0.50
C ALA A 24 4.69 10.32 0.79
N ILE A 25 4.20 9.84 1.94
CA ILE A 25 4.47 10.47 3.25
C ILE A 25 5.97 10.53 3.52
N LEU A 26 6.68 9.40 3.38
CA LEU A 26 8.13 9.33 3.62
C LEU A 26 8.91 10.27 2.69
N TYR A 27 8.54 10.33 1.42
CA TYR A 27 9.16 11.23 0.45
C TYR A 27 8.91 12.71 0.79
N LEU A 28 7.65 13.10 1.04
CA LEU A 28 7.30 14.48 1.34
C LEU A 28 7.94 14.98 2.64
N GLN A 29 8.10 14.12 3.64
CA GLN A 29 8.78 14.48 4.88
C GLN A 29 10.21 14.97 4.66
N LEU A 30 10.91 14.43 3.68
CA LEU A 30 12.28 14.83 3.35
C LEU A 30 12.34 15.92 2.26
N ALA A 31 11.41 15.91 1.32
CA ALA A 31 11.33 16.92 0.27
C ALA A 31 10.79 18.26 0.80
N LEU A 32 9.74 18.23 1.61
CA LEU A 32 9.02 19.41 2.13
C LEU A 32 8.92 19.39 3.66
N PRO A 33 10.03 19.40 4.41
CA PRO A 33 10.00 19.27 5.87
C PRO A 33 9.18 20.39 6.53
N GLY A 34 8.08 19.99 7.21
CA GLY A 34 7.19 20.92 7.92
C GLY A 34 6.34 21.83 7.03
N LYS A 35 6.36 21.63 5.71
CA LYS A 35 5.63 22.47 4.74
C LYS A 35 4.40 21.79 4.15
N PHE A 36 3.99 20.66 4.63
CA PHE A 36 2.77 19.95 4.19
C PHE A 36 2.01 19.37 5.39
N THR A 37 0.76 19.03 5.18
CA THR A 37 -0.10 18.34 6.16
C THR A 37 -0.55 17.00 5.58
N VAL A 38 -0.82 16.02 6.46
CA VAL A 38 -1.42 14.75 6.06
C VAL A 38 -2.86 14.72 6.56
N SER A 39 -3.80 14.49 5.67
CA SER A 39 -5.21 14.24 6.00
C SER A 39 -5.50 12.75 5.82
N HIS A 40 -5.86 12.08 6.91
CA HIS A 40 -6.26 10.68 6.85
C HIS A 40 -7.63 10.55 6.19
N CYS A 41 -7.70 9.84 5.08
CA CYS A 41 -8.89 9.67 4.27
C CYS A 41 -9.22 8.20 4.06
N MET A 42 -10.48 7.82 4.29
CA MET A 42 -11.01 6.48 4.03
C MET A 42 -11.90 6.43 2.77
N ASN A 43 -12.07 7.56 2.11
CA ASN A 43 -12.89 7.69 0.92
C ASN A 43 -12.02 8.01 -0.31
N PRO A 44 -11.65 7.03 -1.13
CA PRO A 44 -10.87 7.26 -2.33
C PRO A 44 -11.62 8.08 -3.41
N ASP A 45 -12.96 8.13 -3.34
CA ASP A 45 -13.78 8.90 -4.29
C ASP A 45 -13.59 10.43 -4.17
N LEU A 46 -12.90 10.91 -3.13
CA LEU A 46 -12.47 12.30 -3.01
C LEU A 46 -11.32 12.64 -3.96
N SER A 47 -10.59 11.64 -4.42
CA SER A 47 -9.51 11.82 -5.39
C SER A 47 -10.08 11.93 -6.80
N PRO A 48 -9.52 12.80 -7.67
CA PRO A 48 -9.90 12.88 -9.08
C PRO A 48 -9.83 11.56 -9.85
N THR A 49 -8.98 10.63 -9.40
CA THR A 49 -8.80 9.31 -10.01
C THR A 49 -9.47 8.17 -9.25
N GLY A 50 -10.18 8.47 -8.15
CA GLY A 50 -10.75 7.45 -7.28
C GLY A 50 -9.72 6.62 -6.51
N GLN A 51 -8.49 7.10 -6.37
CA GLN A 51 -7.39 6.41 -5.69
C GLN A 51 -6.64 7.34 -4.74
N LEU A 52 -6.11 6.78 -3.66
CA LEU A 52 -5.17 7.43 -2.75
C LEU A 52 -3.75 6.92 -3.02
N PRO A 53 -2.72 7.72 -2.80
CA PRO A 53 -2.76 9.10 -2.30
C PRO A 53 -3.16 10.13 -3.36
N PHE A 54 -3.67 11.28 -2.91
CA PHE A 54 -3.71 12.50 -3.72
C PHE A 54 -3.26 13.72 -2.92
N LEU A 55 -2.64 14.68 -3.61
CA LEU A 55 -2.15 15.93 -3.04
C LEU A 55 -3.05 17.08 -3.51
N ARG A 56 -3.45 17.95 -2.59
CA ARG A 56 -4.15 19.20 -2.90
C ARG A 56 -3.26 20.37 -2.48
N ASP A 57 -2.97 21.25 -3.43
CA ASP A 57 -2.22 22.48 -3.22
C ASP A 57 -2.99 23.66 -3.80
N GLY A 58 -3.71 24.38 -2.95
CA GLY A 58 -4.67 25.40 -3.37
C GLY A 58 -5.71 24.83 -4.33
N PRO A 59 -5.78 25.34 -5.59
CA PRO A 59 -6.71 24.84 -6.61
C PRO A 59 -6.20 23.58 -7.33
N THR A 60 -4.93 23.22 -7.16
CA THR A 60 -4.28 22.11 -7.86
C THR A 60 -4.50 20.80 -7.11
N GLU A 61 -4.98 19.78 -7.81
CA GLU A 61 -5.12 18.42 -7.29
C GLU A 61 -4.29 17.45 -8.13
N VAL A 62 -3.41 16.72 -7.47
CA VAL A 62 -2.48 15.77 -8.10
C VAL A 62 -2.73 14.39 -7.52
N SER A 63 -3.10 13.44 -8.36
CA SER A 63 -3.41 12.07 -7.95
C SER A 63 -2.36 11.10 -8.45
N THR A 64 -2.20 9.99 -7.75
CA THR A 64 -1.21 8.92 -7.93
C THR A 64 0.18 9.27 -7.42
N LEU A 65 0.86 8.24 -6.89
CA LEU A 65 2.21 8.43 -6.34
C LEU A 65 3.19 9.03 -7.37
N PRO A 66 3.31 8.55 -8.61
CA PRO A 66 4.26 9.14 -9.57
C PRO A 66 4.00 10.62 -9.83
N ALA A 67 2.74 11.00 -10.06
CA ALA A 67 2.40 12.39 -10.35
C ALA A 67 2.66 13.32 -9.14
N ILE A 68 2.44 12.84 -7.91
CA ILE A 68 2.76 13.58 -6.69
C ILE A 68 4.27 13.79 -6.57
N LEU A 69 5.07 12.74 -6.83
CA LEU A 69 6.53 12.84 -6.80
C LEU A 69 7.05 13.82 -7.85
N ASP A 70 6.50 13.78 -9.07
CA ASP A 70 6.86 14.71 -10.14
C ASP A 70 6.46 16.15 -9.77
N TYR A 71 5.26 16.37 -9.22
CA TYR A 71 4.81 17.69 -8.80
C TYR A 71 5.71 18.28 -7.71
N VAL A 72 6.02 17.49 -6.66
CA VAL A 72 6.88 17.92 -5.57
C VAL A 72 8.33 18.14 -6.03
N SER A 73 8.79 17.41 -7.04
CA SER A 73 10.13 17.56 -7.59
C SER A 73 10.38 18.95 -8.20
N THR A 74 9.32 19.66 -8.60
CA THR A 74 9.44 21.05 -9.08
C THR A 74 9.90 22.00 -7.98
N GLU A 75 9.56 21.72 -6.71
CA GLU A 75 10.02 22.48 -5.55
C GLU A 75 11.37 21.98 -5.03
N ARG A 76 11.48 20.67 -4.86
CA ARG A 76 12.70 20.00 -4.40
C ARG A 76 12.81 18.59 -4.98
N ASP A 77 13.65 18.44 -5.96
CA ASP A 77 13.93 17.16 -6.61
C ASP A 77 15.02 16.39 -5.84
N LEU A 78 14.61 15.40 -5.05
CA LEU A 78 15.54 14.52 -4.35
C LEU A 78 16.37 13.65 -5.32
N ASN A 79 15.80 13.30 -6.49
CA ASN A 79 16.53 12.53 -7.50
C ASN A 79 17.59 13.39 -8.22
N ALA A 80 17.31 14.69 -8.45
CA ALA A 80 18.30 15.61 -8.99
C ALA A 80 19.45 15.84 -8.00
N LEU A 81 19.12 15.95 -6.69
CA LEU A 81 20.13 16.06 -5.63
C LEU A 81 21.03 14.81 -5.55
N ALA A 82 20.56 13.66 -6.00
CA ALA A 82 21.34 12.43 -6.07
C ALA A 82 22.43 12.44 -7.17
N GLY A 83 22.41 13.44 -8.08
CA GLY A 83 23.42 13.56 -9.13
C GLY A 83 23.40 12.44 -10.17
N LEU A 84 22.23 11.81 -10.39
CA LEU A 84 22.08 10.66 -11.27
C LEU A 84 22.35 11.01 -12.75
N SER A 85 23.10 10.14 -13.41
CA SER A 85 23.29 10.18 -14.87
C SER A 85 21.96 9.93 -15.60
N PRO A 86 21.83 10.29 -16.89
CA PRO A 86 20.61 10.03 -17.67
C PRO A 86 20.22 8.55 -17.68
N THR A 87 21.19 7.64 -17.73
CA THR A 87 20.97 6.19 -17.69
C THR A 87 20.42 5.77 -16.32
N GLU A 88 20.97 6.27 -15.22
CA GLU A 88 20.48 5.96 -13.88
C GLU A 88 19.09 6.51 -13.63
N ARG A 89 18.73 7.69 -14.19
CA ARG A 89 17.36 8.21 -14.14
C ARG A 89 16.37 7.31 -14.86
N ALA A 90 16.72 6.82 -16.06
CA ALA A 90 15.88 5.86 -16.78
C ALA A 90 15.73 4.55 -15.99
N GLN A 91 16.81 4.06 -15.38
CA GLN A 91 16.79 2.90 -14.50
C GLN A 91 15.91 3.14 -13.27
N LEU A 92 16.01 4.32 -12.63
CA LEU A 92 15.20 4.70 -11.48
C LEU A 92 13.70 4.60 -11.78
N VAL A 93 13.26 5.16 -12.92
CA VAL A 93 11.86 5.07 -13.36
C VAL A 93 11.42 3.61 -13.57
N ALA A 94 12.22 2.84 -14.28
CA ALA A 94 11.91 1.42 -14.54
C ALA A 94 11.85 0.59 -13.24
N TRP A 95 12.81 0.77 -12.34
CA TRP A 95 12.85 0.08 -11.05
C TRP A 95 11.73 0.50 -10.12
N SER A 96 11.35 1.77 -10.12
CA SER A 96 10.23 2.29 -9.33
C SER A 96 8.89 1.70 -9.79
N ALA A 97 8.65 1.65 -11.11
CA ALA A 97 7.48 1.00 -11.67
C ALA A 97 7.45 -0.50 -11.37
N HIS A 98 8.59 -1.18 -11.52
CA HIS A 98 8.71 -2.62 -11.20
C HIS A 98 8.42 -2.89 -9.71
N ALA A 99 8.92 -2.04 -8.79
CA ALA A 99 8.67 -2.17 -7.36
C ALA A 99 7.18 -2.00 -7.02
N GLN A 100 6.55 -0.94 -7.52
CA GLN A 100 5.13 -0.69 -7.29
C GLN A 100 4.26 -1.85 -7.76
N LEU A 101 4.60 -2.45 -8.90
CA LEU A 101 3.85 -3.58 -9.44
C LEU A 101 4.10 -4.88 -8.66
N ASN A 102 5.34 -5.32 -8.55
CA ASN A 102 5.65 -6.65 -8.02
C ASN A 102 5.60 -6.72 -6.49
N LEU A 103 6.16 -5.72 -5.79
CA LEU A 103 6.04 -5.67 -4.33
C LEU A 103 4.62 -5.29 -3.91
N GLY A 104 3.92 -4.45 -4.69
CA GLY A 104 2.51 -4.13 -4.49
C GLY A 104 1.60 -5.35 -4.59
N ASP A 105 1.88 -6.27 -5.50
CA ASP A 105 1.17 -7.56 -5.58
C ASP A 105 1.39 -8.41 -4.33
N LEU A 106 2.61 -8.43 -3.77
CA LEU A 106 2.92 -9.17 -2.53
C LEU A 106 2.19 -8.56 -1.33
N VAL A 107 2.20 -7.23 -1.19
CA VAL A 107 1.44 -6.53 -0.15
C VAL A 107 -0.04 -6.83 -0.30
N SER A 108 -0.59 -6.67 -1.49
CA SER A 108 -2.01 -6.94 -1.76
C SER A 108 -2.38 -8.40 -1.48
N HIS A 109 -1.50 -9.35 -1.79
CA HIS A 109 -1.70 -10.77 -1.46
C HIS A 109 -1.83 -10.99 0.05
N VAL A 110 -0.88 -10.46 0.84
CA VAL A 110 -0.88 -10.67 2.30
C VAL A 110 -2.08 -10.01 2.97
N PHE A 111 -2.49 -8.81 2.51
CA PHE A 111 -3.59 -8.07 3.09
C PHE A 111 -4.97 -8.60 2.67
N PHE A 112 -5.15 -8.94 1.39
CA PHE A 112 -6.48 -9.18 0.82
C PHE A 112 -6.73 -10.62 0.40
N SER A 113 -5.72 -11.38 0.00
CA SER A 113 -5.91 -12.76 -0.46
C SER A 113 -5.84 -13.78 0.68
N VAL A 114 -4.92 -13.62 1.62
CA VAL A 114 -4.73 -14.55 2.73
C VAL A 114 -5.88 -14.42 3.73
N ASN A 115 -6.78 -15.40 3.79
CA ASN A 115 -8.00 -15.33 4.60
C ASN A 115 -7.78 -15.08 6.09
N GLN A 116 -6.74 -15.68 6.67
CA GLN A 116 -6.47 -15.46 8.09
C GLN A 116 -6.09 -14.02 8.37
N ASN A 117 -5.25 -13.44 7.50
CA ASN A 117 -4.81 -12.05 7.60
C ASN A 117 -5.97 -11.10 7.34
N TRP A 118 -6.77 -11.37 6.31
CA TRP A 118 -7.97 -10.60 6.02
C TRP A 118 -8.93 -10.56 7.21
N ASN A 119 -9.36 -11.71 7.69
CA ASN A 119 -10.39 -11.79 8.72
C ASN A 119 -9.95 -11.29 10.10
N LYS A 120 -8.67 -11.47 10.46
CA LYS A 120 -8.18 -11.17 11.80
C LYS A 120 -7.44 -9.83 11.91
N LEU A 121 -6.96 -9.30 10.78
CA LEU A 121 -6.14 -8.08 10.77
C LEU A 121 -6.70 -7.00 9.85
N THR A 122 -6.75 -7.25 8.53
CA THR A 122 -7.04 -6.20 7.54
C THR A 122 -8.48 -5.71 7.62
N HIS A 123 -9.45 -6.63 7.58
CA HIS A 123 -10.87 -6.29 7.67
C HIS A 123 -11.22 -5.53 8.95
N PRO A 124 -10.82 -5.97 10.16
CA PRO A 124 -11.06 -5.22 11.39
C PRO A 124 -10.41 -3.82 11.39
N ALA A 125 -9.18 -3.70 10.86
CA ALA A 125 -8.48 -2.42 10.78
C ALA A 125 -9.22 -1.42 9.87
N LEU A 126 -9.72 -1.88 8.72
CA LEU A 126 -10.54 -1.05 7.82
C LEU A 126 -11.89 -0.71 8.45
N ALA A 127 -12.61 -1.71 8.99
CA ALA A 127 -13.96 -1.52 9.54
C ALA A 127 -13.98 -0.58 10.75
N LYS A 128 -12.94 -0.62 11.61
CA LYS A 128 -12.80 0.24 12.78
C LYS A 128 -12.85 1.73 12.44
N ARG A 129 -12.36 2.11 11.26
CA ARG A 129 -12.22 3.50 10.84
C ARG A 129 -13.37 4.01 9.96
N LEU A 130 -14.24 3.10 9.53
CA LEU A 130 -15.39 3.43 8.68
C LEU A 130 -16.65 3.69 9.52
N PRO A 131 -17.45 4.73 9.19
CA PRO A 131 -18.72 4.97 9.83
C PRO A 131 -19.77 3.91 9.41
N ILE A 132 -20.86 3.84 10.19
CA ILE A 132 -22.03 3.07 9.83
C ILE A 132 -22.82 3.84 8.72
N PRO A 133 -23.30 3.17 7.66
CA PRO A 133 -23.28 1.72 7.38
C PRO A 133 -22.05 1.21 6.62
N GLN A 134 -21.11 2.07 6.22
CA GLN A 134 -20.01 1.77 5.34
C GLN A 134 -19.06 0.66 5.85
N ARG A 135 -18.89 0.56 7.17
CA ARG A 135 -18.08 -0.49 7.80
C ARG A 135 -18.48 -1.92 7.45
N TYR A 136 -19.72 -2.11 7.01
CA TYR A 136 -20.23 -3.45 6.71
C TYR A 136 -19.98 -3.89 5.26
N TYR A 137 -19.83 -2.96 4.31
CA TYR A 137 -19.69 -3.31 2.90
C TYR A 137 -18.40 -2.80 2.26
N MET A 138 -17.86 -1.66 2.72
CA MET A 138 -16.66 -1.05 2.10
C MET A 138 -15.41 -1.93 2.19
N PRO A 139 -15.09 -2.61 3.32
CA PRO A 139 -13.93 -3.49 3.35
C PRO A 139 -14.01 -4.60 2.29
N GLY A 140 -15.18 -5.22 2.12
CA GLY A 140 -15.41 -6.22 1.07
C GLY A 140 -15.20 -5.64 -0.33
N ARG A 141 -15.72 -4.44 -0.62
CA ARG A 141 -15.50 -3.75 -1.90
C ARG A 141 -14.02 -3.50 -2.16
N ILE A 142 -13.27 -3.02 -1.16
CA ILE A 142 -11.82 -2.79 -1.29
C ILE A 142 -11.11 -4.12 -1.63
N ARG A 143 -11.45 -5.20 -0.94
CA ARG A 143 -10.91 -6.54 -1.22
C ARG A 143 -11.16 -6.97 -2.66
N GLU A 144 -12.37 -6.79 -3.16
CA GLU A 144 -12.76 -7.14 -4.52
C GLU A 144 -12.01 -6.34 -5.60
N LEU A 145 -11.60 -5.10 -5.33
CA LEU A 145 -10.77 -4.31 -6.26
C LEU A 145 -9.40 -4.95 -6.52
N HIS A 146 -8.84 -5.66 -5.54
CA HIS A 146 -7.54 -6.34 -5.69
C HIS A 146 -7.65 -7.73 -6.36
N ARG A 147 -8.84 -8.34 -6.36
CA ARG A 147 -9.05 -9.70 -6.87
C ARG A 147 -8.61 -9.90 -8.33
N PRO A 148 -9.03 -9.07 -9.32
CA PRO A 148 -8.71 -9.32 -10.72
C PRO A 148 -7.19 -9.40 -10.95
N ARG A 149 -6.44 -8.46 -10.39
CA ARG A 149 -4.98 -8.43 -10.51
C ARG A 149 -4.33 -9.62 -9.82
N LEU A 150 -4.70 -9.93 -8.59
CA LEU A 150 -4.15 -11.06 -7.85
C LEU A 150 -4.49 -12.40 -8.50
N THR A 151 -5.66 -12.52 -9.15
CA THR A 151 -6.02 -13.70 -9.94
C THR A 151 -5.12 -13.84 -11.16
N THR A 152 -4.88 -12.75 -11.89
CA THR A 152 -4.00 -12.76 -13.07
C THR A 152 -2.55 -13.09 -12.70
N THR A 153 -2.05 -12.59 -11.58
CA THR A 153 -0.69 -12.88 -11.08
C THR A 153 -0.59 -14.24 -10.37
N GLY A 154 -1.72 -14.93 -10.19
CA GLY A 154 -1.80 -16.22 -9.51
C GLY A 154 -1.58 -16.14 -8.01
N LEU A 155 -1.76 -14.98 -7.41
CA LEU A 155 -1.63 -14.72 -5.96
C LEU A 155 -2.99 -14.68 -5.23
N TRP A 156 -4.12 -14.88 -5.92
CA TRP A 156 -5.41 -14.99 -5.27
C TRP A 156 -5.60 -16.38 -4.70
N ASN A 157 -5.85 -16.48 -3.39
CA ASN A 157 -6.07 -17.76 -2.73
C ASN A 157 -7.52 -18.23 -2.98
N PRO A 158 -7.74 -19.38 -3.65
CA PRO A 158 -9.08 -19.92 -3.92
C PRO A 158 -9.91 -20.19 -2.66
N GLY A 159 -9.27 -20.45 -1.52
CA GLY A 159 -9.91 -20.61 -0.23
C GLY A 159 -10.51 -19.31 0.35
N ALA A 160 -10.14 -18.15 -0.21
CA ALA A 160 -10.67 -16.85 0.20
C ALA A 160 -12.19 -16.77 0.00
N ASP A 161 -12.69 -17.28 -1.13
CA ASP A 161 -14.10 -17.19 -1.49
C ASP A 161 -15.00 -18.13 -0.68
N ALA A 162 -14.45 -19.24 -0.20
CA ALA A 162 -15.21 -20.23 0.56
C ALA A 162 -15.65 -19.73 1.95
N SER A 163 -14.92 -18.74 2.53
CA SER A 163 -15.26 -18.22 3.85
C SER A 163 -16.39 -17.18 3.82
N GLU A 164 -16.63 -16.52 2.69
CA GLU A 164 -17.73 -15.55 2.53
C GLU A 164 -19.10 -16.21 2.30
N ARG A 165 -19.09 -17.45 1.79
CA ARG A 165 -20.31 -18.25 1.58
C ARG A 165 -20.58 -19.18 2.76
N LYS A 166 -20.69 -18.65 3.99
CA LYS A 166 -21.18 -19.47 5.10
C LYS A 166 -22.67 -19.77 4.90
N PRO A 167 -23.07 -21.02 4.63
CA PRO A 167 -24.44 -21.40 4.79
C PRO A 167 -24.83 -21.25 6.27
N LEU A 168 -26.04 -20.75 6.52
CA LEU A 168 -26.58 -20.44 7.85
C LEU A 168 -26.70 -21.66 8.80
N LYS A 169 -26.29 -22.83 8.36
CA LYS A 169 -26.38 -24.08 9.11
C LYS A 169 -25.17 -24.99 8.81
N GLU A 170 -24.12 -24.87 9.62
CA GLU A 170 -23.25 -26.01 9.89
C GLU A 170 -22.52 -25.84 11.22
N VAL A 171 -22.99 -26.60 12.22
CA VAL A 171 -22.43 -26.65 13.59
C VAL A 171 -21.19 -27.56 13.67
N VAL A 172 -20.82 -28.25 12.58
CA VAL A 172 -19.68 -29.16 12.56
C VAL A 172 -18.61 -28.60 11.61
N LYS A 173 -17.47 -28.19 12.16
CA LYS A 173 -16.29 -27.86 11.35
C LYS A 173 -15.79 -29.16 10.69
N PRO A 174 -15.92 -29.34 9.37
CA PRO A 174 -15.33 -30.50 8.70
C PRO A 174 -13.82 -30.47 8.88
N ARG A 175 -13.21 -31.59 9.24
CA ARG A 175 -11.75 -31.74 9.17
C ARG A 175 -11.28 -31.40 7.76
N PRO A 176 -10.26 -30.54 7.59
CA PRO A 176 -9.76 -30.23 6.26
C PRO A 176 -9.36 -31.54 5.56
N SER A 177 -9.91 -31.77 4.38
CA SER A 177 -9.53 -32.91 3.56
C SER A 177 -8.03 -32.83 3.22
N GLN A 178 -7.35 -33.95 3.07
CA GLN A 178 -5.94 -33.96 2.65
C GLN A 178 -5.71 -33.13 1.39
N SER A 179 -6.63 -33.19 0.43
CA SER A 179 -6.56 -32.38 -0.80
C SER A 179 -6.57 -30.87 -0.51
N ALA A 180 -7.33 -30.39 0.46
CA ALA A 180 -7.37 -28.98 0.87
C ALA A 180 -6.06 -28.55 1.56
N SER A 181 -5.39 -29.45 2.28
CA SER A 181 -4.10 -29.15 2.91
C SER A 181 -2.98 -29.05 1.86
N TYR A 182 -2.96 -29.94 0.85
CA TYR A 182 -2.02 -29.89 -0.26
C TYR A 182 -2.23 -28.64 -1.13
N ALA A 183 -3.46 -28.28 -1.44
CA ALA A 183 -3.78 -27.07 -2.18
C ALA A 183 -3.25 -25.81 -1.45
N ARG A 184 -3.44 -25.71 -0.14
CA ARG A 184 -2.89 -24.60 0.65
C ARG A 184 -1.36 -24.56 0.65
N ALA A 185 -0.71 -25.72 0.79
CA ALA A 185 0.75 -25.80 0.75
C ALA A 185 1.29 -25.37 -0.62
N PHE A 186 0.63 -25.77 -1.71
CA PHE A 186 0.97 -25.37 -3.06
C PHE A 186 0.83 -23.85 -3.28
N GLU A 187 -0.28 -23.27 -2.86
CA GLU A 187 -0.50 -21.80 -2.96
C GLU A 187 0.52 -21.00 -2.13
N ARG A 188 0.89 -21.52 -0.95
CA ARG A 188 1.94 -20.89 -0.12
C ARG A 188 3.29 -20.92 -0.81
N GLU A 189 3.68 -22.06 -1.39
CA GLU A 189 4.98 -22.19 -2.08
C GLU A 189 5.03 -21.30 -3.32
N LYS A 190 3.93 -21.22 -4.09
CA LYS A 190 3.81 -20.31 -5.23
C LYS A 190 3.98 -18.84 -4.81
N ALA A 191 3.36 -18.42 -3.70
CA ALA A 191 3.51 -17.09 -3.17
C ALA A 191 4.97 -16.82 -2.72
N LEU A 192 5.62 -17.80 -2.09
CA LEU A 192 7.03 -17.71 -1.69
C LEU A 192 7.97 -17.62 -2.90
N GLU A 193 7.74 -18.42 -3.94
CA GLU A 193 8.53 -18.38 -5.18
C GLU A 193 8.42 -17.01 -5.87
N LYS A 194 7.19 -16.47 -5.98
CA LYS A 194 6.95 -15.14 -6.51
C LYS A 194 7.62 -14.07 -5.66
N ALA A 195 7.57 -14.19 -4.33
CA ALA A 195 8.24 -13.28 -3.42
C ALA A 195 9.76 -13.33 -3.58
N ARG A 196 10.36 -14.53 -3.60
CA ARG A 196 11.81 -14.70 -3.82
C ARG A 196 12.24 -14.07 -5.15
N SER A 197 11.55 -14.39 -6.25
CA SER A 197 11.87 -13.83 -7.56
C SER A 197 11.85 -12.30 -7.60
N SER A 198 10.92 -11.67 -6.86
CA SER A 198 10.80 -10.21 -6.78
C SER A 198 11.84 -9.60 -5.84
N LEU A 199 12.04 -10.19 -4.65
CA LEU A 199 12.94 -9.66 -3.63
C LEU A 199 14.43 -9.83 -3.98
N ASP A 200 14.80 -10.93 -4.65
CA ASP A 200 16.18 -11.20 -5.10
C ASP A 200 16.73 -10.08 -5.99
N VAL A 201 15.88 -9.49 -6.80
CA VAL A 201 16.26 -8.39 -7.70
C VAL A 201 16.71 -7.17 -6.88
N TYR A 202 15.96 -6.80 -5.85
CA TYR A 202 16.30 -5.66 -4.99
C TYR A 202 17.44 -5.98 -4.03
N ALA A 203 17.48 -7.21 -3.50
CA ALA A 203 18.57 -7.64 -2.62
C ALA A 203 19.93 -7.60 -3.35
N ARG A 204 19.98 -8.12 -4.59
CA ARG A 204 21.20 -8.06 -5.43
C ARG A 204 21.60 -6.64 -5.79
N ARG A 205 20.61 -5.73 -6.03
CA ARG A 205 20.91 -4.35 -6.36
C ARG A 205 21.39 -3.56 -5.15
N LEU A 206 20.83 -3.84 -3.97
CA LEU A 206 21.23 -3.20 -2.72
C LEU A 206 22.59 -3.72 -2.25
N GLU A 207 22.86 -5.05 -2.41
CA GLU A 207 24.06 -5.74 -1.91
C GLU A 207 24.37 -5.39 -0.45
N SER A 208 25.53 -4.74 -0.23
CA SER A 208 25.97 -4.21 1.06
C SER A 208 25.75 -2.70 1.22
N HIS A 209 25.17 -2.03 0.22
CA HIS A 209 24.94 -0.60 0.27
C HIS A 209 23.71 -0.26 1.13
N LYS A 210 23.69 0.95 1.66
CA LYS A 210 22.55 1.45 2.42
C LYS A 210 21.39 1.93 1.56
N LEU A 211 21.67 2.31 0.32
CA LEU A 211 20.72 2.90 -0.65
C LEU A 211 20.90 2.24 -2.02
N PHE A 212 19.87 2.30 -2.86
CA PHE A 212 19.89 1.70 -4.21
C PHE A 212 20.78 2.46 -5.21
N PHE A 213 21.01 3.74 -4.95
CA PHE A 213 21.93 4.59 -5.69
C PHE A 213 22.90 5.27 -4.70
N SER A 214 23.77 6.13 -5.20
CA SER A 214 24.74 6.88 -4.38
C SER A 214 24.08 7.76 -3.31
N SER A 215 22.85 8.17 -3.52
CA SER A 215 22.05 9.00 -2.64
C SER A 215 20.61 8.49 -2.57
N LEU A 216 19.84 9.03 -1.63
CA LEU A 216 18.45 8.70 -1.42
C LEU A 216 17.60 9.12 -2.64
N THR A 217 16.85 8.18 -3.17
CA THR A 217 16.02 8.35 -4.38
C THR A 217 14.56 7.90 -4.14
N THR A 218 13.68 8.19 -5.09
CA THR A 218 12.28 7.73 -5.02
C THR A 218 12.15 6.21 -4.90
N LEU A 219 13.09 5.44 -5.46
CA LEU A 219 13.09 3.98 -5.34
C LEU A 219 13.23 3.52 -3.89
N ASP A 220 14.08 4.19 -3.10
CA ASP A 220 14.32 3.84 -1.70
C ASP A 220 13.01 3.95 -0.89
N PHE A 221 12.22 5.00 -1.09
CA PHE A 221 10.93 5.18 -0.41
C PHE A 221 9.90 4.15 -0.84
N ILE A 222 9.83 3.85 -2.15
CA ILE A 222 8.88 2.87 -2.69
C ILE A 222 9.19 1.48 -2.13
N VAL A 223 10.44 1.03 -2.22
CA VAL A 223 10.82 -0.30 -1.70
C VAL A 223 10.64 -0.36 -0.19
N ALA A 224 11.09 0.68 0.54
CA ALA A 224 10.94 0.73 2.00
C ALA A 224 9.47 0.63 2.43
N ALA A 225 8.56 1.39 1.80
CA ALA A 225 7.13 1.35 2.13
C ALA A 225 6.53 -0.05 1.96
N HIS A 226 6.86 -0.74 0.86
CA HIS A 226 6.36 -2.09 0.62
C HIS A 226 6.96 -3.11 1.61
N VAL A 227 8.26 -3.06 1.87
CA VAL A 227 8.93 -3.98 2.82
C VAL A 227 8.40 -3.77 4.24
N LEU A 228 8.22 -2.53 4.69
CA LEU A 228 7.64 -2.23 6.01
C LEU A 228 6.25 -2.82 6.17
N LEU A 229 5.39 -2.69 5.17
CA LEU A 229 4.03 -3.24 5.18
C LEU A 229 3.99 -4.78 5.11
N LEU A 230 5.06 -5.43 4.66
CA LEU A 230 5.18 -6.89 4.73
C LEU A 230 5.72 -7.38 6.07
N VAL A 231 6.48 -6.53 6.80
CA VAL A 231 7.18 -6.93 8.03
C VAL A 231 6.46 -6.48 9.31
N ASP A 232 5.95 -5.25 9.36
CA ASP A 232 5.47 -4.64 10.61
C ASP A 232 4.07 -5.08 11.06
N PRO A 233 3.08 -5.22 10.15
CA PRO A 233 1.75 -5.64 10.57
C PRO A 233 1.78 -7.03 11.22
N PRO A 234 1.08 -7.24 12.36
CA PRO A 234 1.10 -8.50 13.09
C PRO A 234 0.22 -9.57 12.42
N PHE A 235 0.60 -9.96 11.20
CA PHE A 235 -0.13 -10.95 10.43
C PHE A 235 -0.22 -12.28 11.14
N PRO A 236 -1.41 -12.89 11.26
CA PRO A 236 -1.57 -14.26 11.74
C PRO A 236 -0.86 -15.31 10.86
N GLU A 237 -0.84 -15.10 9.55
CA GLU A 237 -0.06 -15.89 8.60
C GLU A 237 1.09 -15.02 8.07
N ASN A 238 2.30 -15.26 8.56
CA ASN A 238 3.46 -14.38 8.49
C ASN A 238 4.58 -14.88 7.56
N ILE A 239 4.27 -15.77 6.61
CA ILE A 239 5.30 -16.44 5.79
C ILE A 239 6.21 -15.48 5.02
N LEU A 240 5.68 -14.36 4.49
CA LEU A 240 6.49 -13.37 3.79
C LEU A 240 7.32 -12.52 4.76
N ARG A 241 6.81 -12.25 5.96
CA ARG A 241 7.57 -11.61 7.04
C ARG A 241 8.77 -12.46 7.44
N ASP A 242 8.54 -13.78 7.64
CA ASP A 242 9.61 -14.71 8.02
C ASP A 242 10.63 -14.85 6.89
N LEU A 243 10.18 -14.90 5.63
CA LEU A 243 11.07 -14.89 4.46
C LEU A 243 11.95 -13.63 4.44
N LEU A 244 11.36 -12.44 4.63
CA LEU A 244 12.10 -11.17 4.64
C LEU A 244 13.12 -11.12 5.77
N ASN A 245 12.73 -11.46 6.99
CA ASN A 245 13.62 -11.41 8.14
C ASN A 245 14.77 -12.43 8.06
N ASN A 246 14.52 -13.63 7.52
CA ASN A 246 15.51 -14.71 7.49
C ASN A 246 16.40 -14.65 6.24
N SER A 247 15.84 -14.31 5.08
CA SER A 247 16.55 -14.37 3.80
C SER A 247 16.96 -13.02 3.24
N TYR A 248 16.29 -11.92 3.65
CA TYR A 248 16.53 -10.57 3.13
C TYR A 248 16.71 -9.51 4.23
N PRO A 249 17.55 -9.76 5.27
CA PRO A 249 17.72 -8.83 6.38
C PRO A 249 18.26 -7.46 5.93
N THR A 250 19.01 -7.41 4.85
CA THR A 250 19.53 -6.15 4.26
C THR A 250 18.39 -5.25 3.75
N LEU A 251 17.36 -5.83 3.10
CA LEU A 251 16.19 -5.07 2.65
C LEU A 251 15.36 -4.56 3.84
N VAL A 252 15.24 -5.36 4.90
CA VAL A 252 14.55 -4.93 6.12
C VAL A 252 15.33 -3.81 6.81
N ALA A 253 16.66 -3.92 6.91
CA ALA A 253 17.52 -2.88 7.47
C ALA A 253 17.44 -1.58 6.66
N HIS A 254 17.47 -1.68 5.31
CA HIS A 254 17.26 -0.55 4.41
C HIS A 254 15.92 0.14 4.69
N ALA A 255 14.82 -0.62 4.73
CA ALA A 255 13.49 -0.07 4.96
C ALA A 255 13.38 0.65 6.32
N ARG A 256 13.97 0.09 7.39
CA ARG A 256 14.08 0.71 8.71
C ARG A 256 14.91 1.98 8.68
N HIS A 257 16.00 1.98 7.94
CA HIS A 257 16.86 3.16 7.78
C HIS A 257 16.09 4.30 7.10
N VAL A 258 15.42 4.03 5.98
CA VAL A 258 14.59 5.04 5.28
C VAL A 258 13.49 5.58 6.20
N LEU A 259 12.78 4.72 6.94
CA LEU A 259 11.78 5.14 7.91
C LEU A 259 12.39 6.05 8.98
N SER A 260 13.56 5.71 9.52
CA SER A 260 14.23 6.52 10.56
C SER A 260 14.64 7.91 10.08
N LEU A 261 14.99 8.05 8.80
CA LEU A 261 15.29 9.35 8.21
C LEU A 261 14.06 10.26 8.12
N ALA A 262 12.90 9.68 7.90
CA ALA A 262 11.66 10.42 7.73
C ALA A 262 10.90 10.67 9.05
N THR A 263 11.03 9.80 10.06
CA THR A 263 10.22 9.81 11.30
C THR A 263 10.49 11.00 12.27
N PRO A 264 11.67 11.67 12.29
CA PRO A 264 11.91 12.78 13.22
C PRO A 264 11.04 14.02 12.97
N LEU A 265 10.40 14.12 11.82
CA LEU A 265 9.61 15.28 11.43
C LEU A 265 8.13 15.03 11.76
N SER A 266 7.63 15.67 12.80
CA SER A 266 6.19 15.66 13.14
C SER A 266 5.41 16.34 12.01
N VAL A 267 4.66 15.58 11.24
CA VAL A 267 3.72 16.12 10.26
C VAL A 267 2.39 16.38 10.98
N PRO A 268 1.78 17.55 10.87
CA PRO A 268 0.42 17.78 11.35
C PRO A 268 -0.52 16.79 10.67
N VAL A 269 -1.24 16.03 11.47
CA VAL A 269 -2.26 15.09 10.98
C VAL A 269 -3.62 15.72 11.25
N ASP A 270 -4.34 16.05 10.18
CA ASP A 270 -5.75 16.41 10.26
C ASP A 270 -6.58 15.12 10.29
N GLU A 271 -7.38 14.94 11.32
CA GLU A 271 -8.37 13.86 11.33
C GLU A 271 -9.44 14.19 10.28
N ALA A 272 -9.57 13.30 9.31
CA ALA A 272 -10.41 13.47 8.15
C ALA A 272 -11.83 13.93 8.48
N GLN A 273 -12.31 14.83 7.67
CA GLN A 273 -13.69 15.28 7.63
C GLN A 273 -14.65 14.10 7.76
N SER A 274 -15.47 14.13 8.81
CA SER A 274 -16.59 13.23 9.00
C SER A 274 -17.43 13.21 7.72
N PHE A 275 -17.75 12.02 7.23
CA PHE A 275 -18.60 11.83 6.06
C PHE A 275 -19.86 12.67 6.17
N SER A 276 -20.02 13.64 5.28
CA SER A 276 -21.29 14.36 5.13
C SER A 276 -22.30 13.41 4.48
N ILE A 277 -23.53 13.41 4.98
CA ILE A 277 -24.64 12.64 4.39
C ILE A 277 -24.84 13.00 2.89
N GLY A 278 -24.46 14.21 2.48
CA GLY A 278 -24.47 14.65 1.09
C GLY A 278 -23.52 13.90 0.14
N SER A 279 -22.44 13.29 0.65
CA SER A 279 -21.53 12.48 -0.18
C SER A 279 -22.03 11.06 -0.47
N LEU A 280 -23.18 10.69 0.09
CA LEU A 280 -23.85 9.40 -0.13
C LEU A 280 -24.81 9.40 -1.31
N LEU A 281 -25.15 10.59 -1.86
CA LEU A 281 -26.00 10.70 -3.04
C LEU A 281 -25.14 10.52 -4.29
N PRO A 282 -25.45 9.52 -5.14
CA PRO A 282 -24.78 9.40 -6.42
C PRO A 282 -25.04 10.66 -7.25
N THR A 283 -24.03 11.20 -7.89
CA THR A 283 -24.01 12.40 -8.73
C THR A 283 -24.94 12.30 -9.99
N LEU A 284 -25.85 11.37 -10.01
CA LEU A 284 -26.73 11.01 -11.14
C LEU A 284 -28.00 11.88 -11.29
N LEU A 285 -28.17 12.96 -10.53
CA LEU A 285 -29.40 13.75 -10.56
C LEU A 285 -29.25 15.23 -10.92
N LEU A 286 -28.17 15.66 -11.58
CA LEU A 286 -28.03 17.05 -12.03
C LEU A 286 -27.52 17.16 -13.48
N THR A 287 -28.18 16.51 -14.43
CA THR A 287 -28.20 17.01 -15.80
C THR A 287 -29.55 17.73 -16.00
N PRO A 288 -29.56 19.05 -16.18
CA PRO A 288 -30.80 19.73 -16.61
C PRO A 288 -31.10 19.27 -18.04
N VAL A 289 -32.26 18.65 -18.22
CA VAL A 289 -32.87 18.48 -19.55
C VAL A 289 -33.20 19.87 -20.03
N THR A 290 -32.38 20.43 -20.95
CA THR A 290 -32.76 21.60 -21.73
C THR A 290 -33.70 21.15 -22.84
N ALA A 291 -34.92 21.64 -22.76
CA ALA A 291 -35.90 21.58 -23.81
C ALA A 291 -35.47 22.44 -24.99
#